data_60d3bdea2ec47743a86c0e26b893c439
#
_entry.id   60d3bdea2ec47743a86c0e26b893c439
#
_cell.length_a   1.000
_cell.length_b   1.000
_cell.length_c   1.000
_cell.angle_alpha   90.00
_cell.angle_beta   90.00
_cell.angle_gamma   90.00
#
_symmetry.space_group_name_H-M   'P 1'
#
loop_
_entity.id
_entity.type
_entity.pdbx_description
1 polymer ?
#
loop_
_entity_poly.entity_id
_entity_poly.type
_entity_poly.pdbx_seq_one_letter_code
_entity_poly.pdbx_strand_id
1 'polypeptide(L)'
;MSQRDLVRILNALWTLSGGRADVGVRVSDLDNAIGRGRGDMRTPLNLQSLSDDGRAARQPDETWALTPEGVDWLKQDREFSDR
;
A
#
# COMPACT_ATOMS: atom_id res chain seq x y z
N MET A 1 -12.98 8.30 4.99
CA MET A 1 -11.72 7.54 5.16
C MET A 1 -10.56 8.51 5.28
N SER A 2 -9.66 8.29 6.21
CA SER A 2 -8.54 9.21 6.45
C SER A 2 -7.47 9.04 5.37
N GLN A 3 -7.01 10.14 4.77
CA GLN A 3 -5.90 10.13 3.83
C GLN A 3 -4.62 9.60 4.50
N ARG A 4 -4.47 9.83 5.80
CA ARG A 4 -3.34 9.34 6.58
C ARG A 4 -3.27 7.80 6.58
N ASP A 5 -4.42 7.13 6.68
CA ASP A 5 -4.48 5.67 6.62
C ASP A 5 -4.05 5.14 5.26
N LEU A 6 -4.46 5.81 4.18
CA LEU A 6 -4.07 5.44 2.82
C LEU A 6 -2.56 5.57 2.63
N VAL A 7 -1.96 6.64 3.13
CA VAL A 7 -0.51 6.85 3.06
C VAL A 7 0.24 5.79 3.86
N ARG A 8 -0.26 5.42 5.04
CA ARG A 8 0.35 4.37 5.86
C ARG A 8 0.40 3.03 5.10
N ILE A 9 -0.68 2.68 4.44
CA ILE A 9 -0.75 1.43 3.68
C ILE A 9 0.17 1.48 2.45
N LEU A 10 0.21 2.60 1.75
CA LEU A 10 1.14 2.79 0.63
C LEU A 10 2.59 2.64 1.07
N ASN A 11 2.96 3.23 2.20
CA ASN A 11 4.31 3.10 2.74
C ASN A 11 4.63 1.68 3.17
N ALA A 12 3.67 0.96 3.74
CA ALA A 12 3.84 -0.45 4.09
C ALA A 12 4.05 -1.31 2.84
N LEU A 13 3.25 -1.08 1.80
CA LEU A 13 3.43 -1.74 0.50
C LEU A 13 4.82 -1.46 -0.07
N TRP A 14 5.28 -0.22 -0.01
CA TRP A 14 6.61 0.16 -0.46
C TRP A 14 7.69 -0.63 0.29
N THR A 15 7.62 -0.64 1.61
CA THR A 15 8.61 -1.32 2.45
C THR A 15 8.63 -2.82 2.20
N LEU A 16 7.46 -3.46 2.15
CA LEU A 16 7.35 -4.91 2.00
C LEU A 16 7.64 -5.38 0.57
N SER A 17 7.42 -4.53 -0.43
CA SER A 17 7.72 -4.85 -1.82
C SER A 17 9.13 -4.46 -2.26
N GLY A 18 9.88 -3.80 -1.40
CA GLY A 18 11.21 -3.26 -1.75
C GLY A 18 11.16 -2.11 -2.74
N GLY A 19 10.06 -1.35 -2.75
CA GLY A 19 9.89 -0.21 -3.64
C GLY A 19 9.60 -0.59 -5.09
N ARG A 20 9.12 -1.80 -5.32
CA ARG A 20 8.86 -2.32 -6.68
C ARG A 20 7.37 -2.46 -6.94
N ALA A 21 6.98 -2.21 -8.20
CA ALA A 21 5.64 -2.52 -8.66
C ALA A 21 5.48 -4.03 -8.88
N ASP A 22 4.24 -4.51 -8.83
CA ASP A 22 3.85 -5.89 -9.14
C ASP A 22 4.40 -6.96 -8.17
N VAL A 23 4.91 -6.56 -7.01
CA VAL A 23 5.31 -7.49 -5.95
C VAL A 23 4.13 -7.68 -5.00
N GLY A 24 3.57 -8.89 -4.95
CA GLY A 24 2.40 -9.19 -4.13
C GLY A 24 2.70 -9.21 -2.64
N VAL A 25 1.87 -8.52 -1.86
CA VAL A 25 1.98 -8.44 -0.40
C VAL A 25 0.65 -8.87 0.20
N ARG A 26 0.69 -9.70 1.23
CA ARG A 26 -0.52 -10.18 1.90
C ARG A 26 -1.10 -9.11 2.83
N VAL A 27 -2.43 -9.10 2.95
CA VAL A 27 -3.10 -8.17 3.85
C VAL A 27 -2.62 -8.35 5.30
N SER A 28 -2.38 -9.58 5.73
CA SER A 28 -1.87 -9.86 7.08
C SER A 28 -0.50 -9.22 7.33
N ASP A 29 0.36 -9.21 6.32
CA ASP A 29 1.67 -8.58 6.42
C ASP A 29 1.54 -7.05 6.51
N LEU A 30 0.60 -6.49 5.77
CA LEU A 30 0.29 -5.05 5.86
C LEU A 30 -0.25 -4.68 7.24
N ASP A 31 -1.16 -5.48 7.78
CA ASP A 31 -1.71 -5.25 9.12
C ASP A 31 -0.61 -5.24 10.17
N ASN A 32 0.32 -6.19 10.08
CA ASN A 32 1.47 -6.26 11.00
C ASN A 32 2.37 -5.03 10.85
N ALA A 33 2.62 -4.61 9.62
CA ALA A 33 3.52 -3.48 9.34
C ALA A 33 2.98 -2.16 9.88
N ILE A 34 1.66 -1.98 9.86
CA ILE A 34 1.04 -0.74 10.33
C ILE A 34 0.49 -0.84 11.75
N GLY A 35 0.69 -1.98 12.41
CA GLY A 35 0.28 -2.17 13.81
C GLY A 35 -1.21 -2.44 14.01
N ARG A 36 -1.91 -2.90 12.98
CA ARG A 36 -3.31 -3.30 13.08
C ARG A 36 -3.42 -4.78 13.41
N GLY A 37 -4.48 -5.15 14.13
CA GLY A 37 -4.78 -6.55 14.39
C GLY A 37 -5.27 -7.27 13.13
N ARG A 38 -5.15 -8.59 13.11
CA ARG A 38 -5.65 -9.41 12.02
C ARG A 38 -7.15 -9.22 11.85
N GLY A 39 -7.59 -9.14 10.59
CA GLY A 39 -9.00 -9.01 10.28
C GLY A 39 -9.55 -7.59 10.44
N ASP A 40 -8.69 -6.60 10.61
CA ASP A 40 -9.13 -5.22 10.64
C ASP A 40 -9.70 -4.84 9.27
N MET A 41 -10.99 -4.53 9.25
CA MET A 41 -11.70 -4.24 7.99
C MET A 41 -11.24 -2.96 7.31
N ARG A 42 -10.54 -2.07 8.02
CA ARG A 42 -10.05 -0.83 7.43
C ARG A 42 -8.96 -1.09 6.38
N THR A 43 -8.13 -2.12 6.56
CA THR A 43 -7.06 -2.43 5.62
C THR A 43 -7.58 -2.83 4.24
N PRO A 44 -8.52 -3.80 4.11
CA PRO A 44 -9.09 -4.10 2.79
C PRO A 44 -9.82 -2.91 2.16
N LEU A 45 -10.52 -2.12 2.96
CA LEU A 45 -11.25 -0.94 2.46
C LEU A 45 -10.28 0.12 1.93
N ASN A 46 -9.18 0.36 2.65
CA ASN A 46 -8.14 1.29 2.24
C ASN A 46 -7.44 0.81 0.96
N LEU A 47 -7.16 -0.49 0.87
CA LEU A 47 -6.56 -1.09 -0.33
C LEU A 47 -7.48 -0.94 -1.54
N GLN A 48 -8.79 -1.14 -1.35
CA GLN A 48 -9.75 -0.94 -2.43
C GLN A 48 -9.75 0.51 -2.91
N SER A 49 -9.68 1.46 -1.99
CA SER A 49 -9.60 2.89 -2.34
C SER A 49 -8.33 3.20 -3.13
N LEU A 50 -7.20 2.61 -2.74
CA LEU A 50 -5.94 2.78 -3.48
C LEU A 50 -6.01 2.15 -4.86
N SER A 51 -6.70 1.03 -4.99
CA SER A 51 -6.94 0.39 -6.28
C SER A 51 -7.80 1.27 -7.19
N ASP A 52 -8.84 1.87 -6.63
CA ASP A 52 -9.72 2.80 -7.38
C ASP A 52 -8.94 4.03 -7.87
N ASP A 53 -7.95 4.47 -7.11
CA ASP A 53 -7.07 5.58 -7.49
C ASP A 53 -5.93 5.17 -8.43
N GLY A 54 -5.80 3.88 -8.73
CA GLY A 54 -4.76 3.36 -9.62
C GLY A 54 -3.38 3.26 -9.00
N ARG A 55 -3.27 3.35 -7.67
CA ARG A 55 -1.98 3.30 -6.96
C ARG A 55 -1.60 1.92 -6.46
N ALA A 56 -2.59 1.04 -6.32
CA ALA A 56 -2.38 -0.35 -5.93
C ALA A 56 -3.29 -1.24 -6.78
N ALA A 57 -2.98 -2.54 -6.82
CA ALA A 57 -3.79 -3.49 -7.57
C ALA A 57 -3.85 -4.81 -6.83
N ARG A 58 -5.03 -5.44 -6.85
CA ARG A 58 -5.22 -6.77 -6.30
C ARG A 58 -4.71 -7.81 -7.30
N GLN A 59 -3.88 -8.73 -6.79
CA GLN A 59 -3.35 -9.83 -7.59
C GLN A 59 -4.29 -11.05 -7.54
N PRO A 60 -4.22 -11.95 -8.54
CA PRO A 60 -5.07 -13.16 -8.54
C PRO A 60 -4.89 -14.07 -7.34
N ASP A 61 -3.74 -14.02 -6.66
CA ASP A 61 -3.45 -14.82 -5.47
C ASP A 61 -3.89 -14.15 -4.16
N GLU A 62 -4.75 -13.14 -4.25
CA GLU A 62 -5.30 -12.37 -3.12
C GLU A 62 -4.26 -11.50 -2.41
N THR A 63 -3.11 -11.26 -3.02
CA THR A 63 -2.15 -10.28 -2.54
C THR A 63 -2.43 -8.91 -3.18
N TRP A 64 -1.79 -7.88 -2.64
CA TRP A 64 -1.87 -6.52 -3.16
C TRP A 64 -0.49 -6.05 -3.55
N ALA A 65 -0.40 -5.30 -4.63
CA ALA A 65 0.87 -4.80 -5.14
C ALA A 65 0.75 -3.32 -5.50
N LEU A 66 1.87 -2.61 -5.46
CA LEU A 66 1.93 -1.26 -5.98
C LEU A 66 1.85 -1.30 -7.51
N THR A 67 1.16 -0.32 -8.08
CA THR A 67 1.21 -0.08 -9.52
C THR A 67 2.42 0.81 -9.84
N PRO A 68 2.86 0.89 -11.11
CA PRO A 68 3.88 1.86 -11.49
C PRO A 68 3.53 3.29 -11.09
N GLU A 69 2.26 3.68 -11.20
CA GLU A 69 1.79 5.00 -10.76
C GLU A 69 1.95 5.19 -9.25
N GLY A 70 1.63 4.15 -8.46
CA GLY A 70 1.81 4.19 -7.02
C GLY A 70 3.27 4.31 -6.61
N VAL A 71 4.15 3.60 -7.30
CA VAL A 71 5.59 3.70 -7.07
C VAL A 71 6.10 5.12 -7.39
N ASP A 72 5.70 5.67 -8.52
CA ASP A 72 6.11 7.03 -8.91
C ASP A 72 5.63 8.07 -7.91
N TRP A 73 4.39 7.95 -7.45
CA TRP A 73 3.83 8.85 -6.46
C TRP A 73 4.63 8.81 -5.15
N LEU A 74 4.97 7.61 -4.69
CA LEU A 74 5.74 7.43 -3.46
C LEU A 74 7.18 7.94 -3.61
N LYS A 75 7.80 7.76 -4.77
CA LYS A 75 9.14 8.29 -5.04
C LYS A 75 9.16 9.81 -4.95
N GLN A 76 8.17 10.46 -5.55
CA GLN A 76 8.07 11.92 -5.50
C GLN A 76 7.88 12.43 -4.07
N ASP A 77 7.03 11.75 -3.30
CA ASP A 77 6.80 12.09 -1.90
C ASP A 77 8.09 11.95 -1.07
N ARG A 78 8.83 10.87 -1.28
CA ARG A 78 10.10 10.62 -0.57
C ARG A 78 11.19 11.61 -0.94
N GLU A 79 11.26 12.03 -2.19
CA GLU A 79 12.22 13.05 -2.61
C GLU A 79 12.00 14.37 -1.89
N PHE A 80 10.75 14.74 -1.66
CA PHE A 80 10.42 15.93 -0.89
C PHE A 80 10.69 15.76 0.60
N SER A 81 10.53 14.55 1.13
CA SER A 81 10.69 14.26 2.54
C SER A 81 12.16 14.25 3.00
N ASP A 82 13.10 13.98 2.09
CA ASP A 82 14.51 13.86 2.39
C ASP A 82 15.24 15.22 2.45
N ARG A 83 14.51 16.30 2.40
CA ARG A 83 15.11 17.65 2.41
C ARG A 83 15.00 18.34 3.75
#